data_23cea80801385d7911455d5bdf20fb9b
#
_entry.id   23cea80801385d7911455d5bdf20fb9b
#
_cell.length_a   1.000
_cell.length_b   1.000
_cell.length_c   1.000
_cell.angle_alpha   90.00
_cell.angle_beta   90.00
_cell.angle_gamma   90.00
#
_symmetry.space_group_name_H-M   'P 1'
#
loop_
_entity.id
_entity.type
_entity.pdbx_description
1 polymer ?
#
loop_
_entity_poly.entity_id
_entity_poly.type
_entity_poly.pdbx_seq_one_letter_code
_entity_poly.pdbx_strand_id
1 'polypeptide(L)'
;MDIIKRNFLNLLRNGAFGEQLPIEAMSDFKWKVLLSVAKIHLVDNWVGDSLDKGLTVSGQSIPDAGASHLSNAWLNRKLMSIRENEPLSEDASIETLNMLDIIVQATQSIITYGFSLGYIIKIGQYIRQDGHKIDYIKLTKWLH
;
A
#
# COMPACT_ATOMS: atom_id res chain seq x y z
N MET A 1 15.98 -0.36 -20.36
CA MET A 1 15.13 -0.96 -19.30
C MET A 1 14.32 -2.08 -19.92
N ASP A 2 14.23 -3.24 -19.24
CA ASP A 2 13.51 -4.40 -19.76
C ASP A 2 12.00 -4.07 -19.94
N ILE A 3 11.40 -4.58 -21.03
CA ILE A 3 9.99 -4.39 -21.38
C ILE A 3 9.04 -4.82 -20.25
N ILE A 4 9.37 -5.91 -19.53
CA ILE A 4 8.59 -6.40 -18.40
C ILE A 4 8.56 -5.34 -17.28
N LYS A 5 9.72 -4.79 -16.92
CA LYS A 5 9.83 -3.75 -15.88
C LYS A 5 9.11 -2.47 -16.27
N ARG A 6 9.21 -2.06 -17.52
CA ARG A 6 8.56 -0.86 -18.03
C ARG A 6 7.03 -1.00 -18.00
N ASN A 7 6.50 -2.09 -18.54
CA ASN A 7 5.08 -2.39 -18.50
C ASN A 7 4.56 -2.55 -17.09
N PHE A 8 5.30 -3.22 -16.20
CA PHE A 8 4.94 -3.37 -14.80
C PHE A 8 4.76 -2.02 -14.11
N LEU A 9 5.72 -1.11 -14.26
CA LEU A 9 5.63 0.24 -13.66
C LEU A 9 4.50 1.07 -14.29
N ASN A 10 4.30 0.97 -15.61
CA ASN A 10 3.21 1.68 -16.27
C ASN A 10 1.84 1.17 -15.81
N LEU A 11 1.65 -0.15 -15.70
CA LEU A 11 0.42 -0.74 -15.18
C LEU A 11 0.15 -0.33 -13.74
N LEU A 12 1.18 -0.32 -12.88
CA LEU A 12 1.03 0.14 -11.51
C LEU A 12 0.60 1.60 -11.43
N ARG A 13 1.21 2.47 -12.23
CA ARG A 13 0.86 3.89 -12.26
C ARG A 13 -0.54 4.11 -12.81
N ASN A 14 -0.92 3.36 -13.83
CA ASN A 14 -2.28 3.40 -14.38
C ASN A 14 -3.32 2.96 -13.34
N GLY A 15 -3.12 1.80 -12.71
CA GLY A 15 -4.08 1.26 -11.74
C GLY A 15 -4.08 2.00 -10.40
N ALA A 16 -2.91 2.37 -9.87
CA ALA A 16 -2.82 3.01 -8.56
C ALA A 16 -3.13 4.50 -8.56
N PHE A 17 -2.81 5.21 -9.66
CA PHE A 17 -2.88 6.67 -9.72
C PHE A 17 -3.74 7.20 -10.86
N GLY A 18 -4.39 6.32 -11.65
CA GLY A 18 -5.26 6.70 -12.75
C GLY A 18 -4.53 7.34 -13.95
N GLU A 19 -3.23 7.06 -14.10
CA GLU A 19 -2.47 7.52 -15.25
C GLU A 19 -2.84 6.69 -16.51
N GLN A 20 -2.54 7.21 -17.69
CA GLN A 20 -2.80 6.52 -18.98
C GLN A 20 -1.49 6.31 -19.74
N LEU A 21 -0.60 5.54 -19.15
CA LEU A 21 0.69 5.24 -19.77
C LEU A 21 0.56 4.06 -20.74
N PRO A 22 1.27 4.10 -21.88
CA PRO A 22 1.20 3.05 -22.89
C PRO A 22 1.77 1.73 -22.38
N ILE A 23 1.12 0.62 -22.74
CA ILE A 23 1.58 -0.74 -22.47
C ILE A 23 2.06 -1.36 -23.78
N GLU A 24 3.29 -1.81 -23.79
CA GLU A 24 3.89 -2.43 -24.97
C GLU A 24 3.45 -3.90 -25.10
N ALA A 25 3.29 -4.38 -26.31
CA ALA A 25 2.93 -5.76 -26.57
C ALA A 25 4.01 -6.73 -26.04
N MET A 26 3.58 -7.76 -25.32
CA MET A 26 4.46 -8.80 -24.78
C MET A 26 3.95 -10.19 -25.13
N SER A 27 4.87 -11.17 -25.15
CA SER A 27 4.52 -12.59 -25.27
C SER A 27 3.81 -13.09 -23.98
N ASP A 28 3.03 -14.16 -24.09
CA ASP A 28 2.33 -14.77 -22.95
C ASP A 28 3.27 -15.14 -21.80
N PHE A 29 4.48 -15.58 -22.13
CA PHE A 29 5.49 -15.88 -21.13
C PHE A 29 5.88 -14.63 -20.32
N LYS A 30 6.12 -13.50 -20.98
CA LYS A 30 6.45 -12.23 -20.30
C LYS A 30 5.30 -11.72 -19.45
N TRP A 31 4.06 -11.88 -19.91
CA TRP A 31 2.88 -11.58 -19.11
C TRP A 31 2.80 -12.42 -17.83
N LYS A 32 3.04 -13.75 -17.92
CA LYS A 32 3.08 -14.61 -16.73
C LYS A 32 4.13 -14.18 -15.72
N VAL A 33 5.32 -13.79 -16.19
CA VAL A 33 6.40 -13.30 -15.32
C VAL A 33 5.96 -11.98 -14.64
N LEU A 34 5.39 -11.04 -15.39
CA LEU A 34 4.93 -9.77 -14.85
C LEU A 34 3.86 -9.97 -13.75
N LEU A 35 2.85 -10.79 -14.02
CA LEU A 35 1.78 -11.10 -13.06
C LEU A 35 2.31 -11.83 -11.81
N SER A 36 3.32 -12.69 -11.96
CA SER A 36 3.99 -13.32 -10.82
C SER A 36 4.70 -12.31 -9.94
N VAL A 37 5.39 -11.34 -10.53
CA VAL A 37 6.04 -10.24 -9.81
C VAL A 37 5.00 -9.37 -9.10
N ALA A 38 3.88 -9.06 -9.77
CA ALA A 38 2.79 -8.29 -9.18
C ALA A 38 2.24 -8.94 -7.90
N LYS A 39 2.04 -10.25 -7.92
CA LYS A 39 1.58 -11.03 -6.74
C LYS A 39 2.59 -11.00 -5.60
N ILE A 40 3.88 -11.19 -5.88
CA ILE A 40 4.93 -11.15 -4.86
C ILE A 40 4.96 -9.79 -4.16
N HIS A 41 4.71 -8.71 -4.89
CA HIS A 41 4.71 -7.37 -4.36
C HIS A 41 3.35 -6.87 -3.86
N LEU A 42 2.31 -7.74 -3.81
CA LEU A 42 0.96 -7.40 -3.36
C LEU A 42 0.34 -6.22 -4.14
N VAL A 43 0.57 -6.18 -5.45
CA VAL A 43 0.11 -5.10 -6.34
C VAL A 43 -0.72 -5.60 -7.51
N ASP A 44 -1.09 -6.86 -7.48
CA ASP A 44 -1.84 -7.54 -8.53
C ASP A 44 -3.23 -6.93 -8.78
N ASN A 45 -3.88 -6.37 -7.75
CA ASN A 45 -5.14 -5.65 -7.89
C ASN A 45 -4.98 -4.43 -8.82
N TRP A 46 -4.01 -3.55 -8.55
CA TRP A 46 -3.77 -2.36 -9.38
C TRP A 46 -3.32 -2.71 -10.80
N VAL A 47 -2.54 -3.78 -10.95
CA VAL A 47 -2.14 -4.28 -12.28
C VAL A 47 -3.36 -4.84 -13.01
N GLY A 48 -4.26 -5.56 -12.33
CA GLY A 48 -5.50 -6.10 -12.89
C GLY A 48 -6.46 -5.01 -13.32
N ASP A 49 -6.69 -4.02 -12.47
CA ASP A 49 -7.58 -2.88 -12.74
C ASP A 49 -7.17 -2.10 -13.99
N SER A 50 -5.85 -1.95 -14.22
CA SER A 50 -5.33 -1.24 -15.38
C SER A 50 -5.40 -2.03 -16.69
N LEU A 51 -5.58 -3.36 -16.62
CA LEU A 51 -5.65 -4.20 -17.83
C LEU A 51 -7.05 -4.29 -18.43
N ASP A 52 -8.08 -3.77 -17.76
CA ASP A 52 -9.50 -3.82 -18.19
C ASP A 52 -9.95 -5.24 -18.64
N LYS A 53 -9.21 -6.24 -18.19
CA LYS A 53 -9.50 -7.64 -18.44
C LYS A 53 -9.90 -8.22 -17.10
N GLY A 54 -11.12 -8.72 -17.00
CA GLY A 54 -11.66 -9.43 -15.83
C GLY A 54 -10.79 -10.63 -15.38
N LEU A 55 -9.54 -10.36 -15.13
CA LEU A 55 -8.65 -11.23 -14.40
C LEU A 55 -9.18 -11.24 -12.98
N THR A 56 -9.88 -12.31 -12.62
CA THR A 56 -10.20 -12.63 -11.24
C THR A 56 -8.88 -12.76 -10.49
N VAL A 57 -8.45 -11.64 -9.95
CA VAL A 57 -7.29 -11.57 -9.09
C VAL A 57 -7.75 -12.09 -7.74
N SER A 58 -7.38 -13.32 -7.41
CA SER A 58 -7.45 -13.81 -6.04
C SER A 58 -6.35 -13.08 -5.23
N GLY A 59 -6.51 -11.77 -5.07
CA GLY A 59 -5.53 -10.94 -4.41
C GLY A 59 -5.66 -11.06 -2.90
N GLN A 60 -4.57 -11.26 -2.21
CA GLN A 60 -4.47 -10.86 -0.82
C GLN A 60 -4.54 -9.35 -0.80
N SER A 61 -5.71 -8.79 -0.47
CA SER A 61 -5.86 -7.35 -0.27
C SER A 61 -5.01 -6.94 0.94
N ILE A 62 -4.29 -5.83 0.78
CA ILE A 62 -3.64 -5.19 1.92
C ILE A 62 -4.74 -4.80 2.90
N PRO A 63 -4.66 -5.18 4.19
CA PRO A 63 -5.68 -4.86 5.16
C PRO A 63 -5.95 -3.36 5.23
N ASP A 64 -7.22 -2.99 5.40
CA ASP A 64 -7.58 -1.59 5.59
C ASP A 64 -7.07 -1.04 6.92
N ALA A 65 -6.82 0.27 6.96
CA ALA A 65 -6.41 0.95 8.18
C ALA A 65 -7.45 0.73 9.29
N GLY A 66 -6.97 0.42 10.48
CA GLY A 66 -7.83 0.21 11.66
C GLY A 66 -8.33 -1.22 11.90
N ALA A 67 -8.22 -2.14 10.92
CA ALA A 67 -8.79 -3.48 10.99
C ALA A 67 -7.84 -4.56 11.53
N SER A 68 -6.55 -4.27 11.74
CA SER A 68 -5.57 -5.33 11.93
C SER A 68 -4.96 -5.39 13.33
N HIS A 69 -5.05 -6.56 13.92
CA HIS A 69 -4.12 -6.95 14.98
C HIS A 69 -2.76 -7.25 14.36
N LEU A 70 -1.73 -6.51 14.78
CA LEU A 70 -0.37 -6.76 14.37
C LEU A 70 0.14 -8.04 15.05
N SER A 71 0.82 -8.90 14.31
CA SER A 71 1.42 -10.11 14.87
C SER A 71 2.59 -9.81 15.82
N ASN A 72 3.23 -8.65 15.68
CA ASN A 72 4.24 -8.18 16.61
C ASN A 72 3.58 -7.53 17.83
N ALA A 73 3.62 -8.23 18.96
CA ALA A 73 2.96 -7.82 20.21
C ALA A 73 3.43 -6.45 20.74
N TRP A 74 4.70 -6.10 20.55
CA TRP A 74 5.24 -4.80 20.99
C TRP A 74 4.70 -3.65 20.14
N LEU A 75 4.74 -3.78 18.81
CA LEU A 75 4.18 -2.79 17.88
C LEU A 75 2.68 -2.63 18.09
N ASN A 76 1.96 -3.74 18.29
CA ASN A 76 0.52 -3.72 18.54
C ASN A 76 0.18 -2.98 19.85
N ARG A 77 0.93 -3.23 20.92
CA ARG A 77 0.72 -2.54 22.19
C ARG A 77 0.98 -1.03 22.09
N LYS A 78 2.08 -0.63 21.41
CA LYS A 78 2.39 0.79 21.19
C LYS A 78 1.28 1.47 20.39
N LEU A 79 0.81 0.85 19.30
CA LEU A 79 -0.27 1.37 18.47
C LEU A 79 -1.58 1.53 19.25
N MET A 80 -1.98 0.51 20.03
CA MET A 80 -3.19 0.57 20.86
C MET A 80 -3.11 1.67 21.90
N SER A 81 -1.97 1.82 22.58
CA SER A 81 -1.76 2.90 23.55
C SER A 81 -1.88 4.29 22.92
N ILE A 82 -1.39 4.48 21.71
CA ILE A 82 -1.55 5.76 20.98
C ILE A 82 -3.02 6.00 20.67
N ARG A 83 -3.74 5.00 20.16
CA ARG A 83 -5.17 5.10 19.82
C ARG A 83 -6.05 5.42 21.04
N GLU A 84 -5.79 4.80 22.18
CA GLU A 84 -6.54 5.02 23.42
C GLU A 84 -6.34 6.42 24.00
N ASN A 85 -5.17 7.02 23.79
CA ASN A 85 -4.82 8.33 24.33
C ASN A 85 -5.09 9.49 23.37
N GLU A 86 -5.39 9.22 22.10
CA GLU A 86 -5.63 10.26 21.11
C GLU A 86 -7.11 10.67 21.08
N PRO A 87 -7.45 11.94 21.25
CA PRO A 87 -8.83 12.41 21.12
C PRO A 87 -9.28 12.31 19.66
N LEU A 88 -10.30 11.49 19.39
CA LEU A 88 -10.89 11.29 18.06
C LEU A 88 -11.87 12.41 17.66
N SER A 89 -11.80 13.57 18.31
CA SER A 89 -12.70 14.70 18.05
C SER A 89 -12.30 15.58 16.86
N GLU A 90 -11.11 15.37 16.31
CA GLU A 90 -10.56 16.14 15.21
C GLU A 90 -10.24 15.25 14.02
N ASP A 91 -10.62 15.67 12.81
CA ASP A 91 -10.31 14.94 11.57
C ASP A 91 -8.80 14.68 11.41
N ALA A 92 -7.97 15.67 11.77
CA ALA A 92 -6.51 15.54 11.70
C ALA A 92 -5.95 14.42 12.60
N SER A 93 -6.57 14.15 13.75
CA SER A 93 -6.17 13.04 14.63
C SER A 93 -6.51 11.69 14.01
N ILE A 94 -7.68 11.55 13.40
CA ILE A 94 -8.14 10.33 12.74
C ILE A 94 -7.22 10.00 11.56
N GLU A 95 -6.96 10.99 10.69
CA GLU A 95 -6.13 10.79 9.51
C GLU A 95 -4.66 10.53 9.88
N THR A 96 -4.17 11.14 10.94
CA THR A 96 -2.82 10.88 11.46
C THR A 96 -2.70 9.47 12.03
N LEU A 97 -3.72 8.97 12.75
CA LEU A 97 -3.77 7.59 13.24
C LEU A 97 -3.86 6.57 12.10
N ASN A 98 -4.66 6.84 11.07
CA ASN A 98 -4.76 5.99 9.90
C ASN A 98 -3.42 5.90 9.17
N MET A 99 -2.71 7.00 9.01
CA MET A 99 -1.38 7.01 8.42
C MET A 99 -0.37 6.23 9.28
N LEU A 100 -0.41 6.38 10.60
CA LEU A 100 0.41 5.59 11.52
C LEU A 100 0.15 4.09 11.34
N ASP A 101 -1.11 3.67 11.24
CA ASP A 101 -1.49 2.29 10.99
C ASP A 101 -0.86 1.72 9.72
N ILE A 102 -0.94 2.46 8.62
CA ILE A 102 -0.37 2.04 7.34
C ILE A 102 1.15 1.87 7.47
N ILE A 103 1.83 2.81 8.13
CA ILE A 103 3.29 2.74 8.33
C ILE A 103 3.67 1.53 9.20
N VAL A 104 2.95 1.28 10.29
CA VAL A 104 3.24 0.17 11.20
C VAL A 104 2.99 -1.17 10.51
N GLN A 105 1.91 -1.30 9.73
CA GLN A 105 1.65 -2.49 8.92
C GLN A 105 2.73 -2.71 7.87
N ALA A 106 3.16 -1.65 7.18
CA ALA A 106 4.26 -1.71 6.22
C ALA A 106 5.55 -2.21 6.89
N THR A 107 5.89 -1.66 8.04
CA THR A 107 7.07 -2.05 8.83
C THR A 107 7.00 -3.52 9.24
N GLN A 108 5.85 -3.97 9.75
CA GLN A 108 5.66 -5.38 10.11
C GLN A 108 5.80 -6.30 8.88
N SER A 109 5.22 -5.92 7.74
CA SER A 109 5.34 -6.70 6.51
C SER A 109 6.78 -6.83 6.06
N ILE A 110 7.56 -5.73 6.12
CA ILE A 110 8.99 -5.74 5.78
C ILE A 110 9.77 -6.70 6.68
N ILE A 111 9.51 -6.68 7.98
CA ILE A 111 10.20 -7.55 8.95
C ILE A 111 9.84 -9.02 8.75
N THR A 112 8.59 -9.32 8.42
CA THR A 112 8.08 -10.70 8.37
C THR A 112 8.26 -11.36 7.01
N TYR A 113 7.98 -10.64 5.93
CA TYR A 113 7.89 -11.17 4.57
C TYR A 113 8.86 -10.53 3.59
N GLY A 114 9.53 -9.45 4.00
CA GLY A 114 10.37 -8.64 3.13
C GLY A 114 9.62 -7.46 2.50
N PHE A 115 10.34 -6.76 1.64
CA PHE A 115 9.86 -5.52 1.02
C PHE A 115 8.72 -5.77 0.01
N SER A 116 7.59 -5.09 0.17
CA SER A 116 6.47 -5.10 -0.77
C SER A 116 6.15 -3.70 -1.30
N LEU A 117 5.97 -3.57 -2.61
CA LEU A 117 5.57 -2.32 -3.26
C LEU A 117 4.14 -1.90 -2.89
N GLY A 118 3.26 -2.85 -2.56
CA GLY A 118 1.86 -2.58 -2.23
C GLY A 118 1.71 -1.58 -1.09
N TYR A 119 2.50 -1.70 -0.03
CA TYR A 119 2.46 -0.74 1.09
C TYR A 119 2.99 0.64 0.71
N ILE A 120 4.02 0.71 -0.14
CA ILE A 120 4.53 2.01 -0.64
C ILE A 120 3.47 2.72 -1.47
N ILE A 121 2.78 1.99 -2.34
CA ILE A 121 1.69 2.55 -3.15
C ILE A 121 0.55 3.00 -2.24
N LYS A 122 0.15 2.20 -1.25
CA LYS A 122 -0.90 2.55 -0.28
C LYS A 122 -0.56 3.83 0.48
N ILE A 123 0.68 3.96 0.96
CA ILE A 123 1.17 5.20 1.59
C ILE A 123 1.08 6.38 0.61
N GLY A 124 1.55 6.20 -0.62
CA GLY A 124 1.51 7.24 -1.65
C GLY A 124 0.10 7.67 -2.02
N GLN A 125 -0.84 6.74 -2.15
CA GLN A 125 -2.26 7.03 -2.39
C GLN A 125 -2.86 7.80 -1.21
N TYR A 126 -2.58 7.37 0.02
CA TYR A 126 -3.10 8.01 1.22
C TYR A 126 -2.59 9.46 1.36
N ILE A 127 -1.28 9.67 1.16
CA ILE A 127 -0.69 11.03 1.18
C ILE A 127 -1.32 11.90 0.08
N ARG A 128 -1.56 11.36 -1.11
CA ARG A 128 -2.15 12.12 -2.21
C ARG A 128 -3.60 12.50 -1.95
N GLN A 129 -4.36 11.65 -1.28
CA GLN A 129 -5.77 11.85 -0.97
C GLN A 129 -6.00 12.70 0.28
N ASP A 130 -5.37 12.34 1.39
CA ASP A 130 -5.63 12.91 2.72
C ASP A 130 -4.40 13.53 3.38
N GLY A 131 -3.26 13.63 2.68
CA GLY A 131 -2.00 14.11 3.22
C GLY A 131 -2.05 15.52 3.81
N HIS A 132 -2.96 16.38 3.32
CA HIS A 132 -3.18 17.73 3.84
C HIS A 132 -3.85 17.75 5.22
N LYS A 133 -4.47 16.64 5.65
CA LYS A 133 -5.13 16.48 6.95
C LYS A 133 -4.21 15.86 7.99
N ILE A 134 -3.06 15.33 7.60
CA ILE A 134 -2.14 14.61 8.47
C ILE A 134 -1.31 15.60 9.30
N ASP A 135 -1.29 15.45 10.61
CA ASP A 135 -0.34 16.14 11.49
C ASP A 135 1.00 15.40 11.51
N TYR A 136 1.89 15.80 10.60
CA TYR A 136 3.23 15.20 10.46
C TYR A 136 4.13 15.38 11.69
N ILE A 137 3.92 16.44 12.48
CA ILE A 137 4.69 16.66 13.71
C ILE A 137 4.28 15.64 14.76
N LYS A 138 2.98 15.43 14.92
CA LYS A 138 2.41 14.43 15.81
C LYS A 138 2.82 13.01 15.37
N LEU A 139 2.69 12.70 14.08
CA LEU A 139 3.08 11.43 13.50
C LEU A 139 4.56 11.10 13.78
N THR A 140 5.45 12.07 13.59
CA THR A 140 6.89 11.91 13.87
C THR A 140 7.15 11.62 15.33
N LYS A 141 6.44 12.27 16.27
CA LYS A 141 6.57 11.99 17.72
C LYS A 141 6.13 10.57 18.08
N TRP A 142 5.13 10.04 17.41
CA TRP A 142 4.65 8.67 17.67
C TRP A 142 5.62 7.59 17.13
N LEU A 143 6.37 7.91 16.08
CA LEU A 143 7.34 7.00 15.46
C LEU A 143 8.66 6.93 16.22
N HIS A 144 8.95 7.88 17.08
CA HIS A 144 10.11 7.88 18.00
C HIS A 144 9.76 7.27 19.35
#